data_551acb0e3a20780528ed4bb0130ff36d
#
_entry.id   551acb0e3a20780528ed4bb0130ff36d
#
_cell.length_a   1.000
_cell.length_b   1.000
_cell.length_c   1.000
_cell.angle_alpha   90.00
_cell.angle_beta   90.00
_cell.angle_gamma   90.00
#
_symmetry.space_group_name_H-M   'P 1'
#
loop_
_entity.id
_entity.type
_entity.pdbx_description
1 polymer ?
#
loop_
_entity_poly.entity_id
_entity_poly.type
_entity_poly.pdbx_seq_one_letter_code
_entity_poly.pdbx_strand_id
1 'polypeptide(L)'
;IFVFINIPFTSKTYFCINYLKMKKALILLVVLVSFLGTAQDKPKLVVGIVVDQMKMEYLYRFSSDFSENGFKRLMNQGYTFHNTHYNYMPTYTAPGHASVYTGTTPSVHGIVGNEWFNKATGKEMYCTDDATVSTIGDDSEKEGKMSPRNLQSSTITDELKLSTNFKGKVIGMSIKDRGAILPAGHFADWAFWYSKTGAFISSTY
;
A
#
# COMPACT_ATOMS: atom_id res chain seq x y z
N ILE A 1 -28.59 4.82 77.70
CA ILE A 1 -27.61 5.91 77.37
C ILE A 1 -27.12 5.65 75.95
N PHE A 2 -27.65 6.39 75.02
CA PHE A 2 -27.16 6.37 73.61
C PHE A 2 -26.11 7.44 73.49
N VAL A 3 -24.86 7.05 73.18
CA VAL A 3 -23.79 7.98 72.85
C VAL A 3 -23.79 8.19 71.36
N PHE A 4 -24.21 9.38 70.87
CA PHE A 4 -24.02 9.81 69.50
C PHE A 4 -22.59 10.29 69.33
N ILE A 5 -21.77 9.55 68.61
CA ILE A 5 -20.42 10.01 68.20
C ILE A 5 -20.63 10.85 66.92
N ASN A 6 -20.52 12.15 67.10
CA ASN A 6 -20.54 13.11 66.00
C ASN A 6 -19.11 13.13 65.39
N ILE A 7 -18.94 12.39 64.28
CA ILE A 7 -17.65 12.42 63.55
C ILE A 7 -17.70 13.63 62.61
N PRO A 8 -16.85 14.66 62.85
CA PRO A 8 -16.80 15.79 61.93
C PRO A 8 -16.23 15.33 60.59
N PHE A 9 -17.06 15.37 59.53
CA PHE A 9 -16.58 15.21 58.16
C PHE A 9 -15.64 16.35 57.81
N THR A 10 -14.34 16.07 57.82
CA THR A 10 -13.33 17.06 57.52
C THR A 10 -13.38 17.46 56.04
N SER A 11 -13.15 18.71 55.72
CA SER A 11 -13.14 19.26 54.34
C SER A 11 -12.28 18.49 53.35
N LYS A 12 -11.28 17.80 53.81
CA LYS A 12 -10.41 16.89 53.03
C LYS A 12 -11.19 15.69 52.43
N THR A 13 -12.16 15.15 53.13
CA THR A 13 -12.97 14.00 52.65
C THR A 13 -13.88 14.40 51.51
N TYR A 14 -14.53 15.56 51.57
CA TYR A 14 -15.33 16.14 50.50
C TYR A 14 -14.51 16.46 49.24
N PHE A 15 -13.28 16.96 49.42
CA PHE A 15 -12.39 17.26 48.31
C PHE A 15 -11.93 15.96 47.56
N CYS A 16 -11.63 14.90 48.29
CA CYS A 16 -11.23 13.62 47.74
C CYS A 16 -12.37 12.94 46.99
N ILE A 17 -13.58 12.97 47.50
CA ILE A 17 -14.78 12.40 46.84
C ILE A 17 -15.13 13.17 45.56
N ASN A 18 -15.04 14.48 45.57
CA ASN A 18 -15.26 15.30 44.36
C ASN A 18 -14.22 15.09 43.32
N TYR A 19 -12.92 14.95 43.70
CA TYR A 19 -11.82 14.66 42.80
C TYR A 19 -11.97 13.30 42.09
N LEU A 20 -12.41 12.26 42.83
CA LEU A 20 -12.70 10.93 42.27
C LEU A 20 -13.91 10.95 41.32
N LYS A 21 -14.95 11.70 41.65
CA LYS A 21 -16.11 11.90 40.75
C LYS A 21 -15.73 12.65 39.50
N MET A 22 -14.90 13.70 39.59
CA MET A 22 -14.37 14.42 38.42
C MET A 22 -13.50 13.55 37.52
N LYS A 23 -12.61 12.73 38.07
CA LYS A 23 -11.81 11.78 37.27
C LYS A 23 -12.70 10.76 36.53
N LYS A 24 -13.70 10.21 37.20
CA LYS A 24 -14.66 9.28 36.57
C LYS A 24 -15.46 9.97 35.46
N ALA A 25 -15.93 11.19 35.68
CA ALA A 25 -16.63 11.97 34.67
C ALA A 25 -15.75 12.31 33.48
N LEU A 26 -14.47 12.65 33.71
CA LEU A 26 -13.50 12.91 32.65
C LEU A 26 -13.19 11.65 31.82
N ILE A 27 -13.00 10.51 32.49
CA ILE A 27 -12.79 9.23 31.78
C ILE A 27 -14.03 8.86 30.95
N LEU A 28 -15.24 9.04 31.50
CA LEU A 28 -16.48 8.78 30.79
C LEU A 28 -16.63 9.70 29.58
N LEU A 29 -16.26 10.97 29.70
CA LEU A 29 -16.26 11.95 28.62
C LEU A 29 -15.29 11.55 27.51
N VAL A 30 -14.06 11.16 27.86
CA VAL A 30 -13.05 10.69 26.91
C VAL A 30 -13.54 9.43 26.16
N VAL A 31 -14.15 8.48 26.86
CA VAL A 31 -14.73 7.30 26.23
C VAL A 31 -15.90 7.67 25.32
N LEU A 32 -16.79 8.57 25.73
CA LEU A 32 -17.90 9.03 24.89
C LEU A 32 -17.41 9.76 23.62
N VAL A 33 -16.40 10.60 23.74
CA VAL A 33 -15.81 11.29 22.57
C VAL A 33 -15.18 10.30 21.59
N SER A 34 -14.60 9.20 22.08
CA SER A 34 -14.04 8.14 21.21
C SER A 34 -15.11 7.43 20.36
N PHE A 35 -16.37 7.41 20.81
CA PHE A 35 -17.50 6.84 20.04
C PHE A 35 -18.10 7.83 19.02
N LEU A 36 -17.75 9.12 19.07
CA LEU A 36 -18.22 10.12 18.12
C LEU A 36 -17.37 10.18 16.85
N GLY A 37 -16.30 9.39 16.78
CA GLY A 37 -15.50 9.24 15.58
C GLY A 37 -16.37 8.68 14.44
N THR A 38 -16.81 9.53 13.51
CA THR A 38 -17.43 9.07 12.26
C THR A 38 -16.40 8.29 11.49
N ALA A 39 -16.62 7.00 11.32
CA ALA A 39 -15.81 6.19 10.41
C ALA A 39 -15.93 6.82 9.01
N GLN A 40 -14.81 7.27 8.46
CA GLN A 40 -14.78 7.77 7.10
C GLN A 40 -15.26 6.66 6.16
N ASP A 41 -16.17 6.99 5.24
CA ASP A 41 -16.64 6.04 4.23
C ASP A 41 -15.44 5.46 3.49
N LYS A 42 -15.38 4.14 3.41
CA LYS A 42 -14.29 3.46 2.68
C LYS A 42 -14.40 3.80 1.20
N PRO A 43 -13.28 4.16 0.53
CA PRO A 43 -13.31 4.42 -0.90
C PRO A 43 -13.79 3.17 -1.66
N LYS A 44 -14.69 3.36 -2.62
CA LYS A 44 -15.22 2.28 -3.46
C LYS A 44 -14.24 1.87 -4.57
N LEU A 45 -13.36 2.78 -4.97
CA LEU A 45 -12.34 2.56 -5.97
C LEU A 45 -11.06 3.30 -5.56
N VAL A 46 -9.93 2.62 -5.65
CA VAL A 46 -8.58 3.20 -5.52
C VAL A 46 -7.84 2.95 -6.83
N VAL A 47 -7.31 4.01 -7.42
CA VAL A 47 -6.50 3.94 -8.64
C VAL A 47 -5.09 4.36 -8.29
N GLY A 48 -4.14 3.41 -8.36
CA GLY A 48 -2.71 3.68 -8.21
C GLY A 48 -2.08 3.90 -9.59
N ILE A 49 -1.48 5.07 -9.81
CA ILE A 49 -0.78 5.40 -11.06
C ILE A 49 0.69 5.57 -10.74
N VAL A 50 1.54 4.74 -11.34
CA VAL A 50 3.00 4.87 -11.25
C VAL A 50 3.53 5.27 -12.62
N VAL A 51 4.19 6.42 -12.67
CA VAL A 51 4.86 6.90 -13.88
C VAL A 51 6.35 6.60 -13.72
N ASP A 52 6.79 5.50 -14.34
CA ASP A 52 8.18 5.05 -14.26
C ASP A 52 9.14 6.08 -14.88
N GLN A 53 10.34 6.23 -14.29
CA GLN A 53 11.40 7.16 -14.71
C GLN A 53 11.01 8.65 -14.71
N MET A 54 9.87 9.02 -14.12
CA MET A 54 9.43 10.41 -14.01
C MET A 54 10.17 11.13 -12.89
N LYS A 55 10.92 12.16 -13.24
CA LYS A 55 11.57 13.04 -12.26
C LYS A 55 10.57 14.03 -11.68
N MET A 56 10.68 14.30 -10.37
CA MET A 56 9.87 15.30 -9.68
C MET A 56 9.93 16.68 -10.33
N GLU A 57 11.11 17.06 -10.85
CA GLU A 57 11.30 18.34 -11.53
C GLU A 57 10.37 18.53 -12.76
N TYR A 58 9.92 17.45 -13.40
CA TYR A 58 9.04 17.54 -14.56
C TYR A 58 7.68 18.15 -14.22
N LEU A 59 7.19 17.95 -13.01
CA LEU A 59 5.95 18.57 -12.54
C LEU A 59 6.02 20.10 -12.54
N TYR A 60 7.20 20.65 -12.28
CA TYR A 60 7.43 22.10 -12.27
C TYR A 60 7.85 22.62 -13.63
N ARG A 61 8.78 21.91 -14.29
CA ARG A 61 9.35 22.30 -15.58
C ARG A 61 8.30 22.39 -16.70
N PHE A 62 7.36 21.45 -16.70
CA PHE A 62 6.30 21.38 -17.72
C PHE A 62 4.92 21.83 -17.20
N SER A 63 4.89 22.54 -16.08
CA SER A 63 3.63 22.96 -15.45
C SER A 63 2.74 23.82 -16.35
N SER A 64 3.32 24.63 -17.26
CA SER A 64 2.58 25.42 -18.26
C SER A 64 1.83 24.56 -19.26
N ASP A 65 2.34 23.37 -19.56
CA ASP A 65 1.81 22.49 -20.60
C ASP A 65 0.74 21.52 -20.04
N PHE A 66 0.60 21.44 -18.71
CA PHE A 66 -0.39 20.57 -18.09
C PHE A 66 -1.80 21.17 -18.19
N SER A 67 -2.76 20.31 -18.53
CA SER A 67 -4.17 20.65 -18.43
C SER A 67 -4.63 20.77 -16.97
N GLU A 68 -5.73 21.48 -16.74
CA GLU A 68 -6.28 21.70 -15.39
C GLU A 68 -6.76 20.39 -14.71
N ASN A 69 -7.20 19.41 -15.51
CA ASN A 69 -7.77 18.14 -15.01
C ASN A 69 -6.77 17.00 -14.83
N GLY A 70 -5.48 17.21 -15.08
CA GLY A 70 -4.41 16.22 -14.92
C GLY A 70 -3.59 16.43 -13.67
N PHE A 71 -2.27 16.58 -13.86
CA PHE A 71 -1.32 16.82 -12.76
C PHE A 71 -1.68 18.05 -11.92
N LYS A 72 -2.13 19.15 -12.55
CA LYS A 72 -2.52 20.36 -11.81
C LYS A 72 -3.64 20.08 -10.82
N ARG A 73 -4.67 19.31 -11.22
CA ARG A 73 -5.75 18.93 -10.32
C ARG A 73 -5.23 18.11 -9.14
N LEU A 74 -4.37 17.12 -9.38
CA LEU A 74 -3.79 16.29 -8.33
C LEU A 74 -2.94 17.11 -7.36
N MET A 75 -2.14 18.04 -7.87
CA MET A 75 -1.29 18.91 -7.06
C MET A 75 -2.10 19.94 -6.24
N ASN A 76 -3.18 20.48 -6.80
CA ASN A 76 -3.98 21.54 -6.16
C ASN A 76 -5.07 21.02 -5.22
N GLN A 77 -5.62 19.84 -5.48
CA GLN A 77 -6.74 19.25 -4.73
C GLN A 77 -6.33 18.01 -3.91
N GLY A 78 -5.15 17.46 -4.17
CA GLY A 78 -4.59 16.31 -3.48
C GLY A 78 -3.53 16.71 -2.45
N TYR A 79 -2.81 15.71 -1.95
CA TYR A 79 -1.68 15.90 -1.07
C TYR A 79 -0.38 15.53 -1.79
N THR A 80 0.64 16.40 -1.72
CA THR A 80 1.94 16.18 -2.35
C THR A 80 3.02 15.93 -1.29
N PHE A 81 3.67 14.78 -1.39
CA PHE A 81 4.83 14.45 -0.57
C PHE A 81 6.10 15.00 -1.25
N HIS A 82 6.63 16.12 -0.76
CA HIS A 82 7.78 16.81 -1.38
C HIS A 82 9.14 16.17 -1.04
N ASN A 83 9.22 15.35 0.01
CA ASN A 83 10.47 14.78 0.50
C ASN A 83 10.36 13.26 0.65
N THR A 84 10.06 12.57 -0.47
CA THR A 84 9.96 11.11 -0.50
C THR A 84 11.12 10.55 -1.29
N HIS A 85 11.92 9.68 -0.65
CA HIS A 85 13.11 9.09 -1.23
C HIS A 85 13.13 7.59 -1.00
N TYR A 86 13.68 6.85 -1.95
CA TYR A 86 14.10 5.47 -1.71
C TYR A 86 15.37 5.49 -0.84
N ASN A 87 15.45 4.59 0.12
CA ASN A 87 16.60 4.43 1.01
C ASN A 87 17.53 3.29 0.59
N TYR A 88 17.50 2.91 -0.68
CA TYR A 88 18.31 1.83 -1.25
C TYR A 88 18.74 2.16 -2.69
N MET A 89 19.70 1.40 -3.20
CA MET A 89 20.16 1.44 -4.59
C MET A 89 20.45 0.00 -5.06
N PRO A 90 20.32 -0.28 -6.38
CA PRO A 90 19.81 0.60 -7.45
C PRO A 90 18.27 0.68 -7.47
N THR A 91 17.75 1.82 -7.89
CA THR A 91 16.29 2.08 -8.01
C THR A 91 15.78 1.73 -9.41
N TYR A 92 15.96 0.48 -9.83
CA TYR A 92 15.40 -0.05 -11.07
C TYR A 92 13.88 -0.18 -10.99
N THR A 93 13.24 -0.41 -12.16
CA THR A 93 11.78 -0.53 -12.28
C THR A 93 11.18 -1.54 -11.29
N ALA A 94 11.68 -2.78 -11.30
CA ALA A 94 11.09 -3.84 -10.47
C ALA A 94 11.24 -3.58 -8.96
N PRO A 95 12.44 -3.29 -8.42
CA PRO A 95 12.57 -2.91 -7.01
C PRO A 95 11.72 -1.70 -6.63
N GLY A 96 11.65 -0.69 -7.51
CA GLY A 96 10.87 0.53 -7.29
C GLY A 96 9.37 0.25 -7.15
N HIS A 97 8.80 -0.47 -8.11
CA HIS A 97 7.38 -0.85 -8.07
C HIS A 97 7.07 -1.74 -6.85
N ALA A 98 7.92 -2.75 -6.59
CA ALA A 98 7.76 -3.60 -5.42
C ALA A 98 7.80 -2.79 -4.12
N SER A 99 8.78 -1.88 -3.96
CA SER A 99 8.91 -1.07 -2.75
C SER A 99 7.72 -0.14 -2.50
N VAL A 100 7.17 0.49 -3.55
CA VAL A 100 6.00 1.38 -3.42
C VAL A 100 4.78 0.60 -2.94
N TYR A 101 4.56 -0.59 -3.45
CA TYR A 101 3.35 -1.36 -3.15
C TYR A 101 3.48 -2.29 -1.94
N THR A 102 4.70 -2.65 -1.53
CA THR A 102 4.93 -3.43 -0.28
C THR A 102 5.21 -2.53 0.93
N GLY A 103 5.59 -1.26 0.72
CA GLY A 103 6.02 -0.36 1.79
C GLY A 103 7.36 -0.75 2.43
N THR A 104 8.16 -1.62 1.76
CA THR A 104 9.45 -2.12 2.28
C THR A 104 10.56 -2.01 1.26
N THR A 105 11.74 -2.54 1.56
CA THR A 105 12.96 -2.44 0.75
C THR A 105 13.30 -3.77 0.08
N PRO A 106 14.17 -3.78 -0.97
CA PRO A 106 14.62 -5.00 -1.64
C PRO A 106 15.15 -6.10 -0.72
N SER A 107 15.75 -5.73 0.40
CA SER A 107 16.23 -6.70 1.39
C SER A 107 15.11 -7.47 2.11
N VAL A 108 13.89 -6.95 2.09
CA VAL A 108 12.71 -7.56 2.71
C VAL A 108 11.80 -8.19 1.67
N HIS A 109 11.47 -7.45 0.60
CA HIS A 109 10.57 -7.98 -0.43
C HIS A 109 11.25 -8.85 -1.50
N GLY A 110 12.59 -8.97 -1.48
CA GLY A 110 13.33 -9.93 -2.31
C GLY A 110 13.59 -9.51 -3.76
N ILE A 111 12.95 -8.45 -4.26
CA ILE A 111 13.14 -7.95 -5.63
C ILE A 111 14.31 -6.97 -5.65
N VAL A 112 15.50 -7.45 -5.97
CA VAL A 112 16.75 -6.65 -5.88
C VAL A 112 17.14 -5.96 -7.20
N GLY A 113 16.53 -6.37 -8.30
CA GLY A 113 16.78 -5.81 -9.64
C GLY A 113 15.65 -6.18 -10.59
N ASN A 114 15.73 -5.75 -11.86
CA ASN A 114 14.87 -6.30 -12.90
C ASN A 114 15.26 -7.76 -13.20
N GLU A 115 16.53 -8.03 -13.11
CA GLU A 115 17.16 -9.35 -13.21
C GLU A 115 18.39 -9.40 -12.30
N TRP A 116 18.75 -10.58 -11.81
CA TRP A 116 19.91 -10.80 -10.96
C TRP A 116 20.43 -12.22 -11.04
N PHE A 117 21.69 -12.41 -10.70
CA PHE A 117 22.29 -13.74 -10.62
C PHE A 117 21.90 -14.41 -9.30
N ASN A 118 21.24 -15.56 -9.40
CA ASN A 118 20.89 -16.38 -8.24
C ASN A 118 22.07 -17.31 -7.91
N LYS A 119 22.76 -17.03 -6.82
CA LYS A 119 23.94 -17.79 -6.38
C LYS A 119 23.64 -19.26 -6.04
N ALA A 120 22.41 -19.55 -5.57
CA ALA A 120 22.04 -20.89 -5.20
C ALA A 120 21.81 -21.79 -6.42
N THR A 121 21.30 -21.23 -7.51
CA THR A 121 21.00 -21.99 -8.75
C THR A 121 22.11 -21.82 -9.80
N GLY A 122 23.01 -20.85 -9.65
CA GLY A 122 24.04 -20.52 -10.64
C GLY A 122 23.47 -19.93 -11.93
N LYS A 123 22.28 -19.35 -11.93
CA LYS A 123 21.57 -18.84 -13.11
C LYS A 123 21.13 -17.39 -12.92
N GLU A 124 20.98 -16.69 -14.03
CA GLU A 124 20.24 -15.43 -14.05
C GLU A 124 18.76 -15.69 -13.82
N MET A 125 18.13 -14.78 -13.11
CA MET A 125 16.71 -14.82 -12.75
C MET A 125 16.09 -13.46 -13.06
N TYR A 126 15.00 -13.45 -13.80
CA TYR A 126 14.19 -12.27 -14.03
C TYR A 126 13.16 -12.10 -12.89
N CYS A 127 12.86 -10.85 -12.53
CA CYS A 127 12.10 -10.54 -11.30
C CYS A 127 10.72 -11.17 -11.20
N THR A 128 10.06 -11.45 -12.33
CA THR A 128 8.72 -12.07 -12.39
C THR A 128 8.71 -13.44 -13.05
N ASP A 129 9.87 -14.00 -13.42
CA ASP A 129 9.96 -15.32 -14.04
C ASP A 129 9.27 -16.41 -13.19
N ASP A 130 8.35 -17.15 -13.83
CA ASP A 130 7.70 -18.32 -13.25
C ASP A 130 7.37 -19.35 -14.33
N ALA A 131 8.16 -20.41 -14.40
CA ALA A 131 7.95 -21.50 -15.37
C ALA A 131 6.70 -22.36 -15.06
N THR A 132 6.08 -22.18 -13.90
CA THR A 132 4.90 -22.99 -13.48
C THR A 132 3.58 -22.44 -13.99
N VAL A 133 3.58 -21.22 -14.54
CA VAL A 133 2.40 -20.56 -15.12
C VAL A 133 2.47 -20.51 -16.64
N SER A 134 1.35 -20.19 -17.27
CA SER A 134 1.21 -20.14 -18.73
C SER A 134 0.73 -18.79 -19.22
N THR A 135 1.03 -18.48 -20.47
CA THR A 135 0.55 -17.27 -21.15
C THR A 135 -0.96 -17.36 -21.44
N ILE A 136 -1.65 -16.24 -21.25
CA ILE A 136 -3.04 -16.04 -21.66
C ILE A 136 -3.08 -14.86 -22.65
N GLY A 137 -3.70 -15.07 -23.80
CA GLY A 137 -3.95 -14.00 -24.78
C GLY A 137 -2.94 -13.90 -25.93
N ASP A 138 -1.92 -14.74 -25.96
CA ASP A 138 -0.94 -14.83 -27.07
C ASP A 138 -0.41 -16.28 -27.17
N ASP A 139 0.08 -16.67 -28.33
CA ASP A 139 0.74 -17.95 -28.57
C ASP A 139 2.20 -17.99 -28.06
N SER A 140 2.69 -16.90 -27.48
CA SER A 140 4.02 -16.84 -26.87
C SER A 140 4.11 -17.78 -25.66
N GLU A 141 4.97 -18.79 -25.76
CA GLU A 141 5.21 -19.70 -24.63
C GLU A 141 5.92 -19.07 -23.44
N LYS A 142 6.58 -17.91 -23.61
CA LYS A 142 7.46 -17.34 -22.58
C LYS A 142 6.93 -16.06 -21.96
N GLU A 143 6.25 -15.20 -22.73
CA GLU A 143 5.98 -13.83 -22.31
C GLU A 143 4.91 -13.70 -21.23
N GLY A 144 4.10 -14.74 -21.02
CA GLY A 144 3.16 -14.84 -19.93
C GLY A 144 3.58 -15.81 -18.82
N LYS A 145 4.78 -16.42 -18.86
CA LYS A 145 5.33 -17.21 -17.74
C LYS A 145 5.87 -16.31 -16.65
N MET A 146 5.00 -15.46 -16.13
CA MET A 146 5.31 -14.40 -15.19
C MET A 146 4.34 -14.43 -14.02
N SER A 147 4.86 -14.27 -12.78
CA SER A 147 4.07 -14.20 -11.55
C SER A 147 4.78 -13.38 -10.47
N PRO A 148 4.12 -13.06 -9.35
CA PRO A 148 4.77 -12.42 -8.20
C PRO A 148 5.56 -13.41 -7.32
N ARG A 149 5.85 -14.61 -7.77
CA ARG A 149 6.50 -15.69 -7.01
C ARG A 149 7.78 -15.25 -6.27
N ASN A 150 8.57 -14.37 -6.89
CA ASN A 150 9.83 -13.89 -6.33
C ASN A 150 9.64 -12.76 -5.30
N LEU A 151 8.45 -12.20 -5.20
CA LEU A 151 8.09 -11.19 -4.21
C LEU A 151 7.82 -11.86 -2.86
N GLN A 152 8.59 -11.49 -1.83
CA GLN A 152 8.56 -12.15 -0.51
C GLN A 152 7.71 -11.42 0.53
N SER A 153 7.11 -10.30 0.15
CA SER A 153 6.26 -9.49 1.03
C SER A 153 4.89 -9.28 0.41
N SER A 154 3.85 -9.19 1.23
CA SER A 154 2.54 -8.76 0.77
C SER A 154 2.57 -7.32 0.25
N THR A 155 1.69 -7.02 -0.67
CA THR A 155 1.46 -5.68 -1.20
C THR A 155 0.23 -5.06 -0.54
N ILE A 156 0.06 -3.74 -0.66
CA ILE A 156 -1.17 -3.08 -0.22
C ILE A 156 -2.41 -3.66 -0.92
N THR A 157 -2.26 -4.18 -2.12
CA THR A 157 -3.33 -4.83 -2.89
C THR A 157 -3.64 -6.23 -2.35
N ASP A 158 -2.63 -6.98 -1.87
CA ASP A 158 -2.82 -8.22 -1.13
C ASP A 158 -3.58 -7.96 0.18
N GLU A 159 -3.19 -6.92 0.92
CA GLU A 159 -3.86 -6.51 2.15
C GLU A 159 -5.32 -6.08 1.90
N LEU A 160 -5.60 -5.43 0.77
CA LEU A 160 -6.98 -5.13 0.36
C LEU A 160 -7.79 -6.42 0.15
N LYS A 161 -7.23 -7.42 -0.52
CA LYS A 161 -7.90 -8.72 -0.70
C LYS A 161 -8.20 -9.38 0.64
N LEU A 162 -7.23 -9.42 1.54
CA LEU A 162 -7.38 -9.99 2.87
C LEU A 162 -8.42 -9.22 3.70
N SER A 163 -8.33 -7.90 3.76
CA SER A 163 -9.24 -7.04 4.55
C SER A 163 -10.69 -7.07 4.08
N THR A 164 -10.91 -7.39 2.81
CA THR A 164 -12.23 -7.53 2.20
C THR A 164 -12.73 -8.98 2.14
N ASN A 165 -11.99 -9.92 2.75
CA ASN A 165 -12.25 -11.34 2.66
C ASN A 165 -12.38 -11.79 1.18
N PHE A 166 -11.44 -11.34 0.33
CA PHE A 166 -11.35 -11.58 -1.12
C PHE A 166 -12.54 -11.08 -1.96
N LYS A 167 -13.40 -10.23 -1.40
CA LYS A 167 -14.50 -9.59 -2.15
C LYS A 167 -14.03 -8.39 -2.98
N GLY A 168 -12.98 -7.70 -2.54
CA GLY A 168 -12.34 -6.63 -3.30
C GLY A 168 -11.73 -7.16 -4.59
N LYS A 169 -11.72 -6.32 -5.64
CA LYS A 169 -11.09 -6.64 -6.93
C LYS A 169 -9.78 -5.89 -7.07
N VAL A 170 -8.77 -6.60 -7.56
CA VAL A 170 -7.43 -6.07 -7.81
C VAL A 170 -7.03 -6.38 -9.25
N ILE A 171 -6.70 -5.32 -10.01
CA ILE A 171 -6.29 -5.42 -11.41
C ILE A 171 -5.01 -4.60 -11.58
N GLY A 172 -3.94 -5.22 -12.04
CA GLY A 172 -2.70 -4.57 -12.45
C GLY A 172 -2.65 -4.40 -13.97
N MET A 173 -2.20 -3.24 -14.44
CA MET A 173 -2.05 -2.97 -15.87
C MET A 173 -0.77 -2.18 -16.11
N SER A 174 0.05 -2.60 -17.07
CA SER A 174 1.27 -1.88 -17.43
C SER A 174 1.72 -2.22 -18.85
N ILE A 175 2.72 -1.48 -19.36
CA ILE A 175 3.40 -1.83 -20.59
C ILE A 175 4.20 -3.13 -20.43
N LYS A 176 4.77 -3.38 -19.25
CA LYS A 176 5.60 -4.56 -18.95
C LYS A 176 5.04 -5.35 -17.77
N ASP A 177 5.22 -6.67 -17.82
CA ASP A 177 4.85 -7.63 -16.78
C ASP A 177 5.15 -7.18 -15.35
N ARG A 178 6.40 -6.79 -15.06
CA ARG A 178 6.81 -6.37 -13.72
C ARG A 178 6.10 -5.13 -13.18
N GLY A 179 5.70 -4.23 -14.09
CA GLY A 179 4.91 -3.04 -13.73
C GLY A 179 3.44 -3.36 -13.45
N ALA A 180 2.91 -4.46 -13.98
CA ALA A 180 1.57 -4.94 -13.71
C ALA A 180 1.54 -5.88 -12.49
N ILE A 181 2.40 -6.88 -12.47
CA ILE A 181 2.39 -7.99 -11.52
C ILE A 181 2.83 -7.55 -10.11
N LEU A 182 3.97 -6.86 -9.98
CA LEU A 182 4.52 -6.50 -8.67
C LEU A 182 3.60 -5.56 -7.87
N PRO A 183 2.96 -4.55 -8.48
CA PRO A 183 1.91 -3.78 -7.82
C PRO A 183 0.63 -4.56 -7.51
N ALA A 184 0.22 -5.46 -8.39
CA ALA A 184 -1.00 -6.24 -8.22
C ALA A 184 -0.90 -7.27 -7.10
N GLY A 185 0.30 -7.79 -6.83
CA GLY A 185 0.58 -8.71 -5.74
C GLY A 185 0.18 -10.15 -6.02
N HIS A 186 0.15 -10.96 -4.95
CA HIS A 186 -0.05 -12.40 -5.01
C HIS A 186 -1.50 -12.82 -5.26
N PHE A 187 -2.44 -11.97 -4.86
CA PHE A 187 -3.87 -12.27 -4.87
C PHE A 187 -4.65 -11.40 -5.87
N ALA A 188 -3.98 -10.92 -6.92
CA ALA A 188 -4.63 -10.16 -7.98
C ALA A 188 -5.72 -11.00 -8.66
N ASP A 189 -6.81 -10.35 -9.07
CA ASP A 189 -7.80 -11.00 -9.95
C ASP A 189 -7.26 -11.05 -11.38
N TRP A 190 -6.48 -10.03 -11.78
CA TRP A 190 -5.86 -9.94 -13.11
C TRP A 190 -4.61 -9.07 -13.08
N ALA A 191 -3.61 -9.43 -13.91
CA ALA A 191 -2.50 -8.56 -14.27
C ALA A 191 -2.32 -8.61 -15.79
N PHE A 192 -2.22 -7.46 -16.44
CA PHE A 192 -2.14 -7.35 -17.90
C PHE A 192 -0.93 -6.53 -18.33
N TRP A 193 -0.28 -6.97 -19.40
CA TRP A 193 0.83 -6.27 -20.05
C TRP A 193 0.89 -6.56 -21.53
N TYR A 194 1.79 -5.90 -22.26
CA TYR A 194 1.96 -6.12 -23.69
C TYR A 194 3.08 -7.13 -23.95
N SER A 195 2.80 -8.09 -24.85
CA SER A 195 3.81 -8.95 -25.45
C SER A 195 4.65 -8.19 -26.50
N LYS A 196 5.72 -8.79 -26.98
CA LYS A 196 6.53 -8.21 -28.06
C LYS A 196 5.80 -8.07 -29.38
N THR A 197 4.76 -8.88 -29.58
CA THR A 197 3.86 -8.79 -30.76
C THR A 197 2.89 -7.62 -30.65
N GLY A 198 2.80 -6.96 -29.48
CA GLY A 198 1.83 -5.90 -29.19
C GLY A 198 0.47 -6.45 -28.71
N ALA A 199 0.34 -7.76 -28.51
CA ALA A 199 -0.85 -8.33 -27.90
C ALA A 199 -0.94 -7.98 -26.42
N PHE A 200 -2.16 -7.75 -25.91
CA PHE A 200 -2.42 -7.55 -24.50
C PHE A 200 -2.63 -8.88 -23.83
N ILE A 201 -1.70 -9.27 -22.97
CA ILE A 201 -1.60 -10.61 -22.41
C ILE A 201 -1.68 -10.62 -20.89
N SER A 202 -1.84 -11.80 -20.34
CA SER A 202 -1.85 -12.10 -18.91
C SER A 202 -1.13 -13.43 -18.64
N SER A 203 -1.21 -13.89 -17.40
CA SER A 203 -0.68 -15.15 -16.90
C SER A 203 -1.76 -15.92 -16.14
N THR A 204 -1.53 -17.21 -15.98
CA THR A 204 -2.42 -18.10 -15.19
C THR A 204 -2.14 -18.09 -13.69
N TYR A 205 -1.31 -17.16 -13.16
CA TYR A 205 -1.05 -17.07 -11.72
C TYR A 205 -2.25 -16.61 -10.93
#